data_70b9e411d0362a610f21a26768b0fd24
#
_entry.id   70b9e411d0362a610f21a26768b0fd24
#
_cell.length_a   1.000
_cell.length_b   1.000
_cell.length_c   1.000
_cell.angle_alpha   90.00
_cell.angle_beta   90.00
_cell.angle_gamma   90.00
#
_symmetry.space_group_name_H-M   'P 1'
#
loop_
_entity.id
_entity.type
_entity.pdbx_description
1 polymer ?
#
loop_
_entity_poly.entity_id
_entity_poly.type
_entity_poly.pdbx_seq_one_letter_code
_entity_poly.pdbx_strand_id
1 'polypeptide(L)'
;LNGAKLAGIYPPGSPEWHSERSRGIGGSEVGTILGLNPWESAYALWAKKTGKIPSEIKENWAIRFGKAFEDPILVLWQEEHPEYDVYTTGTYQDENCDYRHANPDAIAIHKKTGEMKVIEVKTARQTWEDVPPAYVAQVLHYMGVLKIQSGVIVAVAGGTEGCVSSGMLNLNSGWAHFTLNIRSPTSP
;
A
#
# COMPACT_ATOMS: atom_id res chain seq x y z
N LEU A 1 -11.92 5.42 -12.01
CA LEU A 1 -10.99 6.32 -11.32
C LEU A 1 -10.56 7.43 -12.26
N ASN A 2 -10.68 8.68 -11.85
CA ASN A 2 -10.30 9.82 -12.70
C ASN A 2 -8.77 9.96 -12.74
N GLY A 3 -8.18 9.98 -13.94
CA GLY A 3 -6.74 10.23 -14.14
C GLY A 3 -5.83 9.01 -14.05
N ALA A 4 -6.40 7.81 -13.93
CA ALA A 4 -5.65 6.56 -14.00
C ALA A 4 -6.44 5.49 -14.76
N LYS A 5 -5.77 4.75 -15.62
CA LYS A 5 -6.34 3.60 -16.34
C LYS A 5 -5.91 2.28 -15.68
N LEU A 6 -6.80 1.31 -15.66
CA LEU A 6 -6.46 -0.05 -15.24
C LEU A 6 -5.52 -0.67 -16.29
N ALA A 7 -4.30 -0.98 -15.88
CA ALA A 7 -3.33 -1.68 -16.72
C ALA A 7 -3.61 -3.19 -16.76
N GLY A 8 -4.08 -3.75 -15.65
CA GLY A 8 -4.51 -5.13 -15.55
C GLY A 8 -4.67 -5.62 -14.11
N ILE A 9 -5.22 -6.83 -14.00
CA ILE A 9 -5.32 -7.58 -12.74
C ILE A 9 -4.46 -8.82 -12.93
N TYR A 10 -3.32 -8.85 -12.26
CA TYR A 10 -2.34 -9.93 -12.41
C TYR A 10 -2.11 -10.62 -11.06
N PRO A 11 -2.12 -11.95 -11.01
CA PRO A 11 -1.75 -12.67 -9.79
C PRO A 11 -0.35 -12.26 -9.33
N PRO A 12 -0.15 -11.89 -8.06
CA PRO A 12 1.16 -11.53 -7.54
C PRO A 12 2.21 -12.62 -7.79
N GLY A 13 3.32 -12.24 -8.43
CA GLY A 13 4.41 -13.17 -8.79
C GLY A 13 4.24 -13.85 -10.14
N SER A 14 3.14 -13.63 -10.89
CA SER A 14 3.02 -14.12 -12.26
C SER A 14 4.00 -13.43 -13.21
N PRO A 15 4.37 -14.04 -14.36
CA PRO A 15 5.20 -13.41 -15.37
C PRO A 15 4.64 -12.06 -15.85
N GLU A 16 3.32 -11.97 -16.01
CA GLU A 16 2.61 -10.76 -16.43
C GLU A 16 2.72 -9.67 -15.35
N TRP A 17 2.58 -10.02 -14.08
CA TRP A 17 2.77 -9.11 -12.96
C TRP A 17 4.20 -8.56 -12.92
N HIS A 18 5.22 -9.41 -13.09
CA HIS A 18 6.62 -8.98 -13.16
C HIS A 18 6.87 -8.09 -14.37
N SER A 19 6.32 -8.45 -15.54
CA SER A 19 6.42 -7.65 -16.76
C SER A 19 5.83 -6.25 -16.55
N GLU A 20 4.63 -6.16 -15.99
CA GLU A 20 3.99 -4.87 -15.74
C GLU A 20 4.78 -4.03 -14.73
N ARG A 21 5.23 -4.63 -13.63
CA ARG A 21 6.06 -3.94 -12.64
C ARG A 21 7.39 -3.43 -13.20
N SER A 22 7.95 -4.09 -14.21
CA SER A 22 9.22 -3.66 -14.82
C SER A 22 9.08 -2.38 -15.66
N ARG A 23 7.86 -2.07 -16.12
CA ARG A 23 7.58 -0.94 -17.04
C ARG A 23 7.48 0.41 -16.35
N GLY A 24 7.28 0.43 -15.03
CA GLY A 24 7.07 1.67 -14.29
C GLY A 24 7.58 1.61 -12.85
N ILE A 25 7.29 2.67 -12.11
CA ILE A 25 7.60 2.81 -10.69
C ILE A 25 6.30 2.61 -9.91
N GLY A 26 6.25 1.55 -9.11
CA GLY A 26 5.16 1.28 -8.19
C GLY A 26 5.37 1.94 -6.83
N GLY A 27 4.30 2.06 -6.04
CA GLY A 27 4.36 2.75 -4.74
C GLY A 27 5.39 2.17 -3.77
N SER A 28 5.54 0.86 -3.70
CA SER A 28 6.55 0.20 -2.85
C SER A 28 8.00 0.57 -3.19
N GLU A 29 8.26 1.11 -4.37
CA GLU A 29 9.58 1.49 -4.85
C GLU A 29 9.90 2.97 -4.60
N VAL A 30 8.87 3.78 -4.33
CA VAL A 30 9.03 5.23 -4.09
C VAL A 30 9.89 5.48 -2.85
N GLY A 31 9.68 4.72 -1.78
CA GLY A 31 10.53 4.80 -0.59
C GLY A 31 12.01 4.57 -0.88
N THR A 32 12.33 3.64 -1.79
CA THR A 32 13.71 3.37 -2.25
C THR A 32 14.28 4.55 -3.03
N ILE A 33 13.48 5.15 -3.94
CA ILE A 33 13.91 6.32 -4.73
C ILE A 33 14.19 7.53 -3.84
N LEU A 34 13.39 7.72 -2.80
CA LEU A 34 13.54 8.81 -1.84
C LEU A 34 14.62 8.56 -0.76
N GLY A 35 15.30 7.41 -0.79
CA GLY A 35 16.31 7.05 0.21
C GLY A 35 15.72 6.70 1.58
N LEU A 36 14.43 6.42 1.66
CA LEU A 36 13.70 6.06 2.88
C LEU A 36 13.72 4.55 3.17
N ASN A 37 14.14 3.74 2.21
CA ASN A 37 14.23 2.29 2.34
C ASN A 37 15.67 1.90 2.78
N PRO A 38 15.86 1.31 3.97
CA PRO A 38 17.18 0.92 4.44
C PRO A 38 17.72 -0.33 3.75
N TRP A 39 16.86 -1.09 3.05
CA TRP A 39 17.22 -2.40 2.49
C TRP A 39 17.67 -2.34 1.03
N GLU A 40 17.35 -1.25 0.32
CA GLU A 40 17.66 -1.11 -1.10
C GLU A 40 17.94 0.35 -1.45
N SER A 41 19.02 0.56 -2.23
CA SER A 41 19.34 1.89 -2.73
C SER A 41 18.62 2.19 -4.07
N ALA A 42 18.44 3.47 -4.39
CA ALA A 42 17.90 3.90 -5.68
C ALA A 42 18.74 3.37 -6.87
N TYR A 43 20.06 3.25 -6.70
CA TYR A 43 20.94 2.67 -7.72
C TYR A 43 20.65 1.17 -7.94
N ALA A 44 20.47 0.40 -6.86
CA ALA A 44 20.14 -1.02 -6.97
C ALA A 44 18.77 -1.23 -7.66
N LEU A 45 17.78 -0.41 -7.30
CA LEU A 45 16.46 -0.42 -7.95
C LEU A 45 16.60 -0.10 -9.45
N TRP A 46 17.33 0.96 -9.81
CA TRP A 46 17.57 1.30 -11.21
C TRP A 46 18.24 0.16 -11.96
N ALA A 47 19.28 -0.48 -11.38
CA ALA A 47 19.97 -1.59 -12.02
C ALA A 47 19.05 -2.80 -12.26
N LYS A 48 18.13 -3.09 -11.33
CA LYS A 48 17.10 -4.12 -11.51
C LYS A 48 16.11 -3.74 -12.62
N LYS A 49 15.57 -2.52 -12.59
CA LYS A 49 14.61 -2.02 -13.59
C LYS A 49 15.18 -1.99 -15.00
N THR A 50 16.48 -1.74 -15.15
CA THR A 50 17.16 -1.70 -16.45
C THR A 50 17.78 -3.05 -16.86
N GLY A 51 17.52 -4.12 -16.10
CA GLY A 51 18.01 -5.47 -16.40
C GLY A 51 19.52 -5.66 -16.22
N LYS A 52 20.21 -4.72 -15.56
CA LYS A 52 21.67 -4.82 -15.32
C LYS A 52 21.99 -5.84 -14.22
N ILE A 53 21.07 -6.08 -13.31
CA ILE A 53 21.13 -7.14 -12.31
C ILE A 53 19.76 -7.85 -12.24
N PRO A 54 19.71 -9.14 -11.83
CA PRO A 54 18.46 -9.86 -11.69
C PRO A 54 17.49 -9.17 -10.72
N SER A 55 16.21 -9.14 -11.08
CA SER A 55 15.12 -8.61 -10.23
C SER A 55 14.43 -9.75 -9.49
N GLU A 56 15.18 -10.67 -8.90
CA GLU A 56 14.61 -11.75 -8.14
C GLU A 56 14.22 -11.28 -6.73
N ILE A 57 12.93 -11.33 -6.43
CA ILE A 57 12.44 -11.22 -5.06
C ILE A 57 12.52 -12.62 -4.45
N LYS A 58 13.53 -12.86 -3.60
CA LYS A 58 13.56 -14.10 -2.81
C LYS A 58 12.41 -14.04 -1.81
N GLU A 59 11.37 -14.82 -2.10
CA GLU A 59 10.23 -14.94 -1.22
C GLU A 59 10.70 -15.54 0.13
N ASN A 60 10.40 -14.85 1.21
CA ASN A 60 10.67 -15.28 2.58
C ASN A 60 9.37 -15.43 3.36
N TRP A 61 9.47 -15.95 4.59
CA TRP A 61 8.31 -16.15 5.44
C TRP A 61 7.49 -14.87 5.68
N ALA A 62 8.15 -13.72 5.89
CA ALA A 62 7.46 -12.46 6.15
C ALA A 62 6.63 -12.00 4.94
N ILE A 63 7.16 -12.15 3.72
CA ILE A 63 6.44 -11.85 2.47
C ILE A 63 5.23 -12.78 2.31
N ARG A 64 5.43 -14.08 2.54
CA ARG A 64 4.34 -15.08 2.46
C ARG A 64 3.25 -14.81 3.49
N PHE A 65 3.65 -14.50 4.71
CA PHE A 65 2.74 -14.15 5.79
C PHE A 65 1.93 -12.90 5.44
N GLY A 66 2.59 -11.81 5.00
CA GLY A 66 1.92 -10.59 4.56
C GLY A 66 0.84 -10.86 3.52
N LYS A 67 1.20 -11.55 2.44
CA LYS A 67 0.26 -11.93 1.37
C LYS A 67 -0.92 -12.77 1.87
N ALA A 68 -0.69 -13.71 2.77
CA ALA A 68 -1.73 -14.61 3.28
C ALA A 68 -2.73 -13.89 4.21
N PHE A 69 -2.31 -12.81 4.87
CA PHE A 69 -3.13 -12.09 5.83
C PHE A 69 -3.73 -10.78 5.28
N GLU A 70 -3.40 -10.39 4.06
CA GLU A 70 -3.91 -9.16 3.42
C GLU A 70 -5.45 -9.15 3.36
N ASP A 71 -6.06 -10.17 2.72
CA ASP A 71 -7.52 -10.28 2.63
C ASP A 71 -8.22 -10.38 4.00
N PRO A 72 -7.80 -11.23 4.95
CA PRO A 72 -8.36 -11.23 6.30
C PRO A 72 -8.32 -9.88 7.01
N ILE A 73 -7.23 -9.14 6.86
CA ILE A 73 -7.08 -7.80 7.46
C ILE A 73 -8.07 -6.81 6.82
N LEU A 74 -8.25 -6.87 5.50
CA LEU A 74 -9.23 -6.03 4.80
C LEU A 74 -10.66 -6.34 5.24
N VAL A 75 -11.01 -7.62 5.47
CA VAL A 75 -12.31 -8.03 6.01
C VAL A 75 -12.54 -7.43 7.40
N LEU A 76 -11.58 -7.57 8.31
CA LEU A 76 -11.67 -7.00 9.66
C LEU A 76 -11.80 -5.48 9.63
N TRP A 77 -11.03 -4.81 8.74
CA TRP A 77 -11.14 -3.37 8.58
C TRP A 77 -12.54 -2.95 8.11
N GLN A 78 -13.13 -3.67 7.16
CA GLN A 78 -14.48 -3.40 6.68
C GLN A 78 -15.55 -3.64 7.75
N GLU A 79 -15.39 -4.67 8.59
CA GLU A 79 -16.30 -4.92 9.72
C GLU A 79 -16.30 -3.76 10.73
N GLU A 80 -15.13 -3.15 10.97
CA GLU A 80 -15.00 -1.97 11.84
C GLU A 80 -15.47 -0.66 11.18
N HIS A 81 -15.55 -0.64 9.83
CA HIS A 81 -15.95 0.52 9.04
C HIS A 81 -17.12 0.18 8.10
N PRO A 82 -18.31 -0.17 8.66
CA PRO A 82 -19.44 -0.66 7.88
C PRO A 82 -20.02 0.39 6.92
N GLU A 83 -19.64 1.65 7.05
CA GLU A 83 -20.01 2.75 6.15
C GLU A 83 -19.24 2.72 4.82
N TYR A 84 -18.20 1.89 4.67
CA TYR A 84 -17.44 1.71 3.44
C TYR A 84 -17.72 0.37 2.79
N ASP A 85 -17.66 0.32 1.46
CA ASP A 85 -17.45 -0.88 0.66
C ASP A 85 -15.99 -0.97 0.28
N VAL A 86 -15.36 -2.14 0.47
CA VAL A 86 -13.94 -2.38 0.19
C VAL A 86 -13.80 -3.25 -1.06
N TYR A 87 -12.96 -2.80 -1.98
CA TYR A 87 -12.70 -3.47 -3.26
C TYR A 87 -11.19 -3.72 -3.40
N THR A 88 -10.81 -4.97 -3.60
CA THR A 88 -9.46 -5.32 -4.04
C THR A 88 -9.18 -4.75 -5.42
N THR A 89 -7.93 -4.47 -5.72
CA THR A 89 -7.58 -3.70 -6.90
C THR A 89 -6.65 -4.46 -7.84
N GLY A 90 -6.37 -3.85 -8.99
CA GLY A 90 -5.32 -4.27 -9.91
C GLY A 90 -4.21 -3.22 -9.99
N THR A 91 -3.42 -3.32 -11.03
CA THR A 91 -2.39 -2.33 -11.35
C THR A 91 -3.01 -1.21 -12.19
N TYR A 92 -2.84 0.01 -11.73
CA TYR A 92 -3.25 1.23 -12.44
C TYR A 92 -2.02 1.98 -12.93
N GLN A 93 -2.16 2.63 -14.07
CA GLN A 93 -1.17 3.53 -14.67
C GLN A 93 -1.73 4.96 -14.70
N ASP A 94 -0.91 5.94 -14.32
CA ASP A 94 -1.26 7.37 -14.42
C ASP A 94 -1.45 7.74 -15.89
N GLU A 95 -2.57 8.40 -16.24
CA GLU A 95 -2.87 8.81 -17.61
C GLU A 95 -1.94 9.88 -18.17
N ASN A 96 -1.31 10.65 -17.28
CA ASN A 96 -0.41 11.73 -17.65
C ASN A 96 1.08 11.36 -17.53
N CYS A 97 1.37 10.14 -17.01
CA CYS A 97 2.73 9.72 -16.74
C CYS A 97 2.82 8.19 -16.74
N ASP A 98 3.16 7.64 -17.90
CA ASP A 98 3.10 6.20 -18.21
C ASP A 98 4.02 5.33 -17.34
N TYR A 99 5.06 5.88 -16.74
CA TYR A 99 5.92 5.16 -15.80
C TYR A 99 5.44 5.21 -14.32
N ARG A 100 4.35 5.90 -14.00
CA ARG A 100 3.80 5.92 -12.65
C ARG A 100 2.69 4.89 -12.51
N HIS A 101 2.93 3.88 -11.66
CA HIS A 101 2.00 2.79 -11.43
C HIS A 101 1.54 2.76 -9.98
N ALA A 102 0.27 2.42 -9.76
CA ALA A 102 -0.32 2.19 -8.45
C ALA A 102 -0.92 0.79 -8.38
N ASN A 103 -0.65 0.10 -7.30
CA ASN A 103 -1.22 -1.21 -6.99
C ASN A 103 -1.51 -1.28 -5.49
N PRO A 104 -2.49 -0.49 -5.01
CA PRO A 104 -2.89 -0.56 -3.62
C PRO A 104 -3.58 -1.89 -3.31
N ASP A 105 -3.55 -2.31 -2.06
CA ASP A 105 -4.19 -3.56 -1.64
C ASP A 105 -5.71 -3.46 -1.79
N ALA A 106 -6.29 -2.29 -1.47
CA ALA A 106 -7.71 -2.05 -1.70
C ALA A 106 -8.04 -0.56 -1.91
N ILE A 107 -9.27 -0.32 -2.38
CA ILE A 107 -9.94 0.99 -2.37
C ILE A 107 -11.24 0.85 -1.59
N ALA A 108 -11.41 1.69 -0.58
CA ALA A 108 -12.66 1.81 0.16
C ALA A 108 -13.50 2.96 -0.43
N ILE A 109 -14.81 2.71 -0.61
CA ILE A 109 -15.76 3.71 -1.11
C ILE A 109 -16.84 3.92 -0.06
N HIS A 110 -16.97 5.13 0.41
CA HIS A 110 -17.99 5.47 1.40
C HIS A 110 -19.39 5.40 0.78
N LYS A 111 -20.26 4.54 1.34
CA LYS A 111 -21.58 4.18 0.80
C LYS A 111 -22.52 5.36 0.53
N LYS A 112 -22.44 6.42 1.35
CA LYS A 112 -23.33 7.58 1.24
C LYS A 112 -22.73 8.71 0.40
N THR A 113 -21.43 8.98 0.54
CA THR A 113 -20.81 10.15 -0.09
C THR A 113 -20.06 9.84 -1.39
N GLY A 114 -19.72 8.56 -1.61
CA GLY A 114 -18.85 8.14 -2.70
C GLY A 114 -17.36 8.53 -2.51
N GLU A 115 -17.00 9.09 -1.36
CA GLU A 115 -15.60 9.38 -1.03
C GLU A 115 -14.76 8.10 -1.09
N MET A 116 -13.63 8.18 -1.77
CA MET A 116 -12.71 7.05 -1.93
C MET A 116 -11.48 7.21 -1.04
N LYS A 117 -11.01 6.09 -0.51
CA LYS A 117 -9.75 5.97 0.23
C LYS A 117 -8.89 4.85 -0.35
N VAL A 118 -7.61 5.11 -0.49
CA VAL A 118 -6.62 4.05 -0.74
C VAL A 118 -6.38 3.30 0.57
N ILE A 119 -6.36 1.97 0.53
CA ILE A 119 -5.95 1.13 1.66
C ILE A 119 -4.67 0.41 1.31
N GLU A 120 -3.70 0.47 2.23
CA GLU A 120 -2.46 -0.29 2.20
C GLU A 120 -2.35 -1.10 3.49
N VAL A 121 -2.19 -2.41 3.37
CA VAL A 121 -2.05 -3.34 4.50
C VAL A 121 -0.58 -3.59 4.79
N LYS A 122 -0.22 -3.61 6.06
CA LYS A 122 1.13 -3.95 6.51
C LYS A 122 1.09 -4.95 7.66
N THR A 123 1.94 -5.95 7.58
CA THR A 123 2.24 -6.82 8.73
C THR A 123 3.60 -6.42 9.29
N ALA A 124 3.68 -6.21 10.60
CA ALA A 124 4.88 -5.77 11.28
C ALA A 124 5.22 -6.71 12.45
N ARG A 125 6.49 -6.76 12.85
CA ARG A 125 6.90 -7.56 14.03
C ARG A 125 6.52 -6.90 15.34
N GLN A 126 6.43 -5.58 15.35
CA GLN A 126 6.12 -4.77 16.52
C GLN A 126 5.31 -3.53 16.10
N THR A 127 4.60 -2.97 17.04
CA THR A 127 3.89 -1.70 16.85
C THR A 127 4.87 -0.58 16.52
N TRP A 128 4.42 0.37 15.73
CA TRP A 128 5.18 1.56 15.40
C TRP A 128 4.77 2.71 16.30
N GLU A 129 5.75 3.47 16.79
CA GLU A 129 5.48 4.79 17.40
C GLU A 129 5.02 5.77 16.33
N ASP A 130 5.75 5.79 15.19
CA ASP A 130 5.40 6.53 13.98
C ASP A 130 5.40 5.59 12.78
N VAL A 131 4.51 5.85 11.81
CA VAL A 131 4.50 5.06 10.58
C VAL A 131 5.79 5.30 9.80
N PRO A 132 6.49 4.23 9.38
CA PRO A 132 7.70 4.36 8.59
C PRO A 132 7.49 5.26 7.36
N PRO A 133 8.33 6.29 7.13
CA PRO A 133 8.16 7.26 6.05
C PRO A 133 8.07 6.63 4.65
N ALA A 134 8.69 5.46 4.44
CA ALA A 134 8.59 4.71 3.20
C ALA A 134 7.15 4.27 2.88
N TYR A 135 6.36 3.88 3.89
CA TYR A 135 4.97 3.48 3.71
C TYR A 135 4.06 4.69 3.49
N VAL A 136 4.36 5.81 4.15
CA VAL A 136 3.67 7.08 3.88
C VAL A 136 3.89 7.50 2.43
N ALA A 137 5.14 7.46 1.95
CA ALA A 137 5.47 7.77 0.56
C ALA A 137 4.76 6.83 -0.44
N GLN A 138 4.64 5.55 -0.10
CA GLN A 138 3.91 4.56 -0.90
C GLN A 138 2.45 4.95 -1.08
N VAL A 139 1.75 5.25 0.01
CA VAL A 139 0.32 5.61 -0.03
C VAL A 139 0.11 6.94 -0.73
N LEU A 140 0.95 7.94 -0.46
CA LEU A 140 0.90 9.23 -1.16
C LEU A 140 1.10 9.08 -2.67
N HIS A 141 1.98 8.18 -3.10
CA HIS A 141 2.16 7.86 -4.52
C HIS A 141 0.88 7.27 -5.13
N TYR A 142 0.24 6.31 -4.47
CA TYR A 142 -1.03 5.75 -4.93
C TYR A 142 -2.12 6.81 -5.03
N MET A 143 -2.26 7.63 -3.99
CA MET A 143 -3.20 8.74 -3.98
C MET A 143 -2.96 9.70 -5.16
N GLY A 144 -1.69 10.00 -5.45
CA GLY A 144 -1.31 10.86 -6.58
C GLY A 144 -1.62 10.25 -7.94
N VAL A 145 -1.39 8.93 -8.14
CA VAL A 145 -1.71 8.22 -9.39
C VAL A 145 -3.23 8.13 -9.58
N LEU A 146 -3.95 7.70 -8.54
CA LEU A 146 -5.40 7.44 -8.60
C LEU A 146 -6.27 8.70 -8.45
N LYS A 147 -5.66 9.85 -8.14
CA LYS A 147 -6.35 11.13 -7.82
C LYS A 147 -7.34 10.98 -6.66
N ILE A 148 -7.02 10.12 -5.70
CA ILE A 148 -7.77 9.93 -4.46
C ILE A 148 -7.16 10.82 -3.37
N GLN A 149 -8.00 11.52 -2.59
CA GLN A 149 -7.56 12.53 -1.63
C GLN A 149 -7.27 11.96 -0.24
N SER A 150 -7.65 10.71 0.02
CA SER A 150 -7.50 10.06 1.32
C SER A 150 -6.83 8.69 1.18
N GLY A 151 -6.02 8.33 2.17
CA GLY A 151 -5.40 7.01 2.26
C GLY A 151 -5.34 6.51 3.70
N VAL A 152 -5.33 5.21 3.86
CA VAL A 152 -5.25 4.51 5.15
C VAL A 152 -4.14 3.48 5.07
N ILE A 153 -3.30 3.41 6.09
CA ILE A 153 -2.40 2.29 6.31
C ILE A 153 -2.96 1.46 7.46
N VAL A 154 -3.30 0.22 7.17
CA VAL A 154 -3.78 -0.75 8.16
C VAL A 154 -2.61 -1.65 8.53
N ALA A 155 -2.10 -1.52 9.75
CA ALA A 155 -0.97 -2.31 10.21
C ALA A 155 -1.37 -3.30 11.30
N VAL A 156 -0.99 -4.57 11.12
CA VAL A 156 -1.11 -5.61 12.15
C VAL A 156 0.28 -5.96 12.66
N ALA A 157 0.51 -5.71 13.94
CA ALA A 157 1.77 -6.06 14.59
C ALA A 157 1.64 -7.43 15.28
N GLY A 158 2.61 -8.32 15.03
CA GLY A 158 2.65 -9.65 15.64
C GLY A 158 3.06 -9.60 17.11
N GLY A 159 2.19 -10.10 17.96
CA GLY A 159 2.36 -10.35 19.39
C GLY A 159 1.11 -11.07 19.89
N THR A 160 1.18 -11.68 21.06
CA THR A 160 0.04 -12.34 21.71
C THR A 160 -1.10 -11.37 22.06
N GLU A 161 -0.83 -10.07 21.95
CA GLU A 161 -1.79 -8.98 22.10
C GLU A 161 -1.91 -8.32 20.74
N GLY A 162 -2.76 -8.87 19.87
CA GLY A 162 -2.97 -8.34 18.52
C GLY A 162 -3.33 -6.85 18.57
N CYS A 163 -2.48 -6.02 17.98
CA CYS A 163 -2.72 -4.58 17.87
C CYS A 163 -2.96 -4.25 16.40
N VAL A 164 -4.15 -3.79 16.08
CA VAL A 164 -4.46 -3.19 14.78
C VAL A 164 -4.29 -1.68 14.93
N SER A 165 -3.32 -1.13 14.22
CA SER A 165 -3.17 0.32 14.13
C SER A 165 -3.55 0.78 12.73
N SER A 166 -4.48 1.72 12.62
CA SER A 166 -4.81 2.39 11.37
C SER A 166 -4.47 3.86 11.44
N GLY A 167 -3.76 4.35 10.45
CA GLY A 167 -3.45 5.77 10.32
C GLY A 167 -4.07 6.34 9.05
N MET A 168 -4.68 7.51 9.13
CA MET A 168 -5.33 8.18 8.01
C MET A 168 -4.46 9.30 7.46
N LEU A 169 -4.28 9.32 6.14
CA LEU A 169 -3.69 10.41 5.38
C LEU A 169 -4.79 11.19 4.65
N ASN A 170 -4.78 12.52 4.76
CA ASN A 170 -5.71 13.37 4.04
C ASN A 170 -4.99 14.57 3.46
N LEU A 171 -5.03 14.75 2.15
CA LEU A 171 -4.37 15.85 1.43
C LEU A 171 -5.15 17.18 1.49
N ASN A 172 -6.46 17.14 1.79
CA ASN A 172 -7.30 18.34 1.82
C ASN A 172 -7.00 19.27 3.01
N SER A 173 -6.30 18.79 4.04
CA SER A 173 -5.93 19.59 5.21
C SER A 173 -4.64 20.40 5.03
N GLY A 174 -3.98 20.31 3.87
CA GLY A 174 -2.68 20.94 3.63
C GLY A 174 -1.50 20.33 4.40
N TRP A 175 -1.78 19.34 5.28
CA TRP A 175 -0.81 18.58 6.07
C TRP A 175 -1.22 17.13 6.08
N ALA A 176 -0.23 16.22 5.96
CA ALA A 176 -0.47 14.80 6.19
C ALA A 176 -0.61 14.59 7.71
N HIS A 177 -1.83 14.59 8.22
CA HIS A 177 -2.09 14.20 9.60
C HIS A 177 -2.16 12.67 9.69
N PHE A 178 -1.23 12.11 10.46
CA PHE A 178 -1.25 10.71 10.84
C PHE A 178 -2.00 10.60 12.17
N THR A 179 -3.17 9.99 12.17
CA THR A 179 -3.82 9.57 13.41
C THR A 179 -3.59 8.07 13.57
N LEU A 180 -2.70 7.71 14.47
CA LEU A 180 -2.47 6.31 14.84
C LEU A 180 -3.57 5.92 15.85
N ASN A 181 -4.56 5.15 15.42
CA ASN A 181 -5.52 4.54 16.32
C ASN A 181 -4.97 3.18 16.78
N ILE A 182 -4.32 3.18 17.94
CA ILE A 182 -3.90 1.94 18.60
C ILE A 182 -5.08 1.46 19.45
N ARG A 183 -5.71 0.36 19.07
CA ARG A 183 -6.64 -0.36 19.95
C ARG A 183 -5.88 -1.48 20.65
N SER A 184 -5.72 -1.36 21.97
CA SER A 184 -5.43 -2.53 22.80
C SER A 184 -6.67 -3.42 22.81
N PRO A 185 -6.56 -4.75 22.80
CA PRO A 185 -7.69 -5.59 23.11
C PRO A 185 -8.15 -5.21 24.54
N THR A 186 -9.37 -4.69 24.63
CA THR A 186 -10.01 -4.51 25.95
C THR A 186 -10.14 -5.90 26.57
N SER A 187 -9.49 -6.09 27.71
CA SER A 187 -9.74 -7.24 28.58
C SER A 187 -11.24 -7.36 28.84
N PRO A 188 -11.78 -8.60 28.94
CA PRO A 188 -13.20 -8.85 29.18
C PRO A 188 -13.70 -8.24 30.48
#